data_d471729b9b7393d21c70bceea182fcfe
#
_entry.id   d471729b9b7393d21c70bceea182fcfe
#
_cell.length_a   1.000
_cell.length_b   1.000
_cell.length_c   1.000
_cell.angle_alpha   90.00
_cell.angle_beta   90.00
_cell.angle_gamma   90.00
#
_symmetry.space_group_name_H-M   'P 1'
#
loop_
_entity.id
_entity.type
_entity.pdbx_description
1 polymer ?
#
loop_
_entity_poly.entity_id
_entity_poly.type
_entity_poly.pdbx_seq_one_letter_code
_entity_poly.pdbx_strand_id
1 'polypeptide(L)'
;MFKDTSLFKYANDLIALKKQEDKIFKLVLDNRFIKELITHLNTDEQLGKEKVDSLGAHLGIYSNATEVITKGRKKAGAFINLNDTGAFWDSWKVQVKKALIIIDANPFKEDTNLFDEYGIDVLGLTDNNLQILINEATKLYIQYYRKNLPIN
;
A
#
# COMPACT_ATOMS: atom_id res chain seq x y z
N MET A 1 -9.94 47.71 9.77
CA MET A 1 -8.81 46.83 9.51
C MET A 1 -9.24 45.80 8.44
N PHE A 2 -8.45 45.48 7.51
CA PHE A 2 -8.54 44.72 6.25
C PHE A 2 -9.58 43.57 6.05
N LYS A 3 -10.62 43.42 6.87
CA LYS A 3 -11.57 42.31 6.81
C LYS A 3 -12.47 42.28 5.58
N ASP A 4 -12.58 43.39 4.87
CA ASP A 4 -13.49 43.54 3.73
C ASP A 4 -12.77 43.81 2.39
N THR A 5 -11.47 43.56 2.33
CA THR A 5 -10.69 43.67 1.09
C THR A 5 -10.81 42.41 0.25
N SER A 6 -10.77 42.54 -1.07
CA SER A 6 -10.72 41.42 -2.01
C SER A 6 -9.58 40.45 -1.68
N LEU A 7 -8.44 40.93 -1.20
CA LEU A 7 -7.28 40.13 -0.78
C LEU A 7 -7.61 39.21 0.41
N PHE A 8 -8.35 39.74 1.40
CA PHE A 8 -8.75 38.91 2.56
C PHE A 8 -9.75 37.80 2.16
N LYS A 9 -10.68 38.12 1.23
CA LYS A 9 -11.57 37.11 0.67
C LYS A 9 -10.78 36.02 -0.06
N TYR A 10 -9.85 36.38 -0.94
CA TYR A 10 -8.98 35.43 -1.63
C TYR A 10 -8.18 34.55 -0.66
N ALA A 11 -7.63 35.15 0.40
CA ALA A 11 -6.89 34.36 1.41
C ALA A 11 -7.78 33.33 2.11
N ASN A 12 -9.02 33.69 2.46
CA ASN A 12 -9.97 32.79 3.07
C ASN A 12 -10.42 31.68 2.08
N ASP A 13 -10.64 32.01 0.83
CA ASP A 13 -11.00 31.05 -0.22
C ASP A 13 -9.88 30.05 -0.46
N LEU A 14 -8.62 30.48 -0.48
CA LEU A 14 -7.45 29.61 -0.58
C LEU A 14 -7.30 28.68 0.63
N ILE A 15 -7.53 29.17 1.84
CA ILE A 15 -7.49 28.35 3.06
C ILE A 15 -8.62 27.32 3.05
N ALA A 16 -9.81 27.71 2.61
CA ALA A 16 -10.95 26.79 2.49
C ALA A 16 -10.69 25.71 1.42
N LEU A 17 -10.12 26.10 0.28
CA LEU A 17 -9.74 25.18 -0.79
C LEU A 17 -8.70 24.16 -0.30
N LYS A 18 -7.64 24.62 0.37
CA LYS A 18 -6.62 23.74 0.92
C LYS A 18 -7.19 22.73 1.92
N LYS A 19 -8.07 23.16 2.81
CA LYS A 19 -8.74 22.24 3.75
C LYS A 19 -9.59 21.20 3.02
N GLN A 20 -10.22 21.58 1.91
CA GLN A 20 -11.01 20.67 1.09
C GLN A 20 -10.14 19.65 0.37
N GLU A 21 -8.99 20.07 -0.17
CA GLU A 21 -8.00 19.17 -0.79
C GLU A 21 -7.47 18.14 0.21
N ASP A 22 -7.08 18.55 1.41
CA ASP A 22 -6.61 17.66 2.46
C ASP A 22 -7.70 16.64 2.86
N LYS A 23 -8.96 17.08 2.92
CA LYS A 23 -10.10 16.19 3.20
C LYS A 23 -10.31 15.18 2.08
N ILE A 24 -10.25 15.60 0.82
CA ILE A 24 -10.40 14.71 -0.34
C ILE A 24 -9.24 13.71 -0.37
N PHE A 25 -8.02 14.16 -0.17
CA PHE A 25 -6.85 13.30 -0.13
C PHE A 25 -6.98 12.20 0.94
N LYS A 26 -7.41 12.58 2.15
CA LYS A 26 -7.69 11.62 3.22
C LYS A 26 -8.78 10.61 2.83
N LEU A 27 -9.86 11.07 2.19
CA LEU A 27 -10.93 10.18 1.72
C LEU A 27 -10.44 9.18 0.67
N VAL A 28 -9.53 9.60 -0.23
CA VAL A 28 -8.91 8.72 -1.22
C VAL A 28 -8.06 7.66 -0.55
N LEU A 29 -7.15 8.05 0.34
CA LEU A 29 -6.26 7.12 1.02
C LEU A 29 -7.02 6.13 1.91
N ASP A 30 -8.11 6.56 2.55
CA ASP A 30 -8.93 5.73 3.44
C ASP A 30 -9.99 4.91 2.69
N ASN A 31 -10.08 5.06 1.38
CA ASN A 31 -11.01 4.33 0.54
C ASN A 31 -10.68 2.81 0.56
N ARG A 32 -11.73 2.00 0.71
CA ARG A 32 -11.59 0.54 0.78
C ARG A 32 -10.89 -0.05 -0.46
N PHE A 33 -11.26 0.42 -1.66
CA PHE A 33 -10.63 -0.04 -2.90
C PHE A 33 -9.12 0.26 -2.91
N ILE A 34 -8.69 1.44 -2.45
CA ILE A 34 -7.27 1.80 -2.38
C ILE A 34 -6.52 0.90 -1.41
N LYS A 35 -7.09 0.60 -0.24
CA LYS A 35 -6.48 -0.33 0.73
C LYS A 35 -6.37 -1.75 0.20
N GLU A 36 -7.43 -2.24 -0.44
CA GLU A 36 -7.43 -3.56 -1.09
C GLU A 36 -6.41 -3.63 -2.25
N LEU A 37 -6.30 -2.55 -3.04
CA LEU A 37 -5.31 -2.47 -4.11
C LEU A 37 -3.88 -2.50 -3.57
N ILE A 38 -3.58 -1.80 -2.48
CA ILE A 38 -2.25 -1.85 -1.83
C ILE A 38 -1.92 -3.28 -1.42
N THR A 39 -2.85 -3.95 -0.74
CA THR A 39 -2.66 -5.35 -0.34
C THR A 39 -2.41 -6.24 -1.55
N HIS A 40 -3.26 -6.16 -2.58
CA HIS A 40 -3.13 -6.94 -3.81
C HIS A 40 -1.79 -6.70 -4.53
N LEU A 41 -1.38 -5.45 -4.68
CA LEU A 41 -0.11 -5.10 -5.31
C LEU A 41 1.08 -5.64 -4.53
N ASN A 42 1.04 -5.60 -3.19
CA ASN A 42 2.14 -6.10 -2.38
C ASN A 42 2.17 -7.64 -2.31
N THR A 43 1.03 -8.29 -2.16
CA THR A 43 0.97 -9.76 -2.01
C THR A 43 0.93 -10.48 -3.36
N ASP A 44 -0.15 -10.33 -4.13
CA ASP A 44 -0.36 -11.13 -5.33
C ASP A 44 0.59 -10.76 -6.47
N GLU A 45 0.80 -9.46 -6.71
CA GLU A 45 1.68 -9.02 -7.80
C GLU A 45 3.15 -9.11 -7.38
N GLN A 46 3.56 -8.37 -6.37
CA GLN A 46 4.97 -8.21 -6.02
C GLN A 46 5.57 -9.48 -5.41
N LEU A 47 5.06 -9.96 -4.28
CA LEU A 47 5.57 -11.19 -3.64
C LEU A 47 5.15 -12.45 -4.41
N GLY A 48 3.96 -12.46 -4.97
CA GLY A 48 3.39 -13.63 -5.66
C GLY A 48 3.96 -13.87 -7.04
N LYS A 49 3.84 -12.89 -7.93
CA LYS A 49 4.26 -13.00 -9.34
C LYS A 49 5.71 -12.57 -9.56
N GLU A 50 6.08 -11.37 -9.10
CA GLU A 50 7.42 -10.81 -9.29
C GLU A 50 8.45 -11.46 -8.35
N LYS A 51 8.01 -11.90 -7.14
CA LYS A 51 8.82 -12.55 -6.11
C LYS A 51 9.97 -11.69 -5.59
N VAL A 52 9.64 -10.41 -5.39
CA VAL A 52 10.58 -9.38 -4.92
C VAL A 52 10.02 -8.63 -3.72
N ASP A 53 10.89 -8.01 -2.94
CA ASP A 53 10.55 -7.05 -1.91
C ASP A 53 10.26 -5.65 -2.48
N SER A 54 10.03 -4.65 -1.61
CA SER A 54 9.76 -3.26 -2.04
C SER A 54 10.94 -2.58 -2.72
N LEU A 55 12.15 -3.11 -2.56
CA LEU A 55 13.36 -2.63 -3.23
C LEU A 55 13.62 -3.33 -4.57
N GLY A 56 12.75 -4.28 -4.96
CA GLY A 56 12.90 -5.07 -6.18
C GLY A 56 13.89 -6.22 -6.07
N ALA A 57 14.29 -6.61 -4.86
CA ALA A 57 15.20 -7.71 -4.63
C ALA A 57 14.47 -9.03 -4.35
N HIS A 58 14.96 -10.13 -4.92
CA HIS A 58 14.46 -11.46 -4.58
C HIS A 58 14.85 -11.85 -3.15
N LEU A 59 13.92 -12.47 -2.42
CA LEU A 59 14.12 -12.90 -1.02
C LEU A 59 15.02 -14.13 -0.89
N GLY A 60 15.39 -14.76 -1.99
CA GLY A 60 16.15 -16.00 -2.06
C GLY A 60 15.38 -17.10 -2.77
N ILE A 61 15.89 -18.32 -2.66
CA ILE A 61 15.28 -19.51 -3.27
C ILE A 61 14.96 -20.55 -2.21
N TYR A 62 13.95 -21.38 -2.46
CA TYR A 62 13.59 -22.48 -1.59
C TYR A 62 14.65 -23.60 -1.65
N SER A 63 14.95 -24.18 -0.49
CA SER A 63 15.86 -25.32 -0.37
C SER A 63 15.17 -26.64 -0.69
N ASN A 64 15.98 -27.70 -0.93
CA ASN A 64 15.48 -29.07 -1.05
C ASN A 64 14.72 -29.50 0.21
N ALA A 65 15.20 -29.11 1.38
CA ALA A 65 14.52 -29.42 2.65
C ALA A 65 13.12 -28.79 2.70
N THR A 66 12.99 -27.55 2.24
CA THR A 66 11.68 -26.87 2.15
C THR A 66 10.73 -27.59 1.20
N GLU A 67 11.21 -28.09 0.05
CA GLU A 67 10.36 -28.86 -0.86
C GLU A 67 9.83 -30.15 -0.21
N VAL A 68 10.68 -30.87 0.51
CA VAL A 68 10.28 -32.10 1.22
C VAL A 68 9.27 -31.79 2.32
N ILE A 69 9.55 -30.82 3.19
CA ILE A 69 8.67 -30.44 4.31
C ILE A 69 7.31 -29.98 3.81
N THR A 70 7.27 -29.22 2.73
CA THR A 70 6.03 -28.71 2.13
C THR A 70 5.35 -29.71 1.18
N LYS A 71 5.86 -30.93 1.09
CA LYS A 71 5.35 -31.99 0.19
C LYS A 71 5.24 -31.52 -1.26
N GLY A 72 6.24 -30.79 -1.73
CA GLY A 72 6.33 -30.29 -3.09
C GLY A 72 5.50 -29.04 -3.40
N ARG A 73 4.82 -28.43 -2.42
CA ARG A 73 4.13 -27.14 -2.62
C ARG A 73 5.12 -26.02 -2.94
N LYS A 74 6.31 -26.06 -2.34
CA LYS A 74 7.42 -25.15 -2.60
C LYS A 74 8.52 -25.92 -3.32
N LYS A 75 8.84 -25.51 -4.54
CA LYS A 75 9.87 -26.19 -5.34
C LYS A 75 11.26 -25.67 -5.00
N ALA A 76 12.21 -26.57 -4.80
CA ALA A 76 13.61 -26.22 -4.63
C ALA A 76 14.10 -25.42 -5.83
N GLY A 77 14.86 -24.36 -5.57
CA GLY A 77 15.34 -23.45 -6.61
C GLY A 77 14.33 -22.38 -7.09
N ALA A 78 13.05 -22.50 -6.72
CA ALA A 78 12.08 -21.44 -7.00
C ALA A 78 12.26 -20.26 -6.03
N PHE A 79 11.99 -19.03 -6.50
CA PHE A 79 12.05 -17.83 -5.67
C PHE A 79 11.01 -17.85 -4.55
N ILE A 80 11.42 -17.36 -3.38
CA ILE A 80 10.58 -17.26 -2.19
C ILE A 80 9.50 -16.18 -2.40
N ASN A 81 8.25 -16.51 -2.03
CA ASN A 81 7.10 -15.61 -2.13
C ASN A 81 6.35 -15.41 -0.80
N LEU A 82 6.83 -15.99 0.30
CA LEU A 82 6.23 -15.92 1.64
C LEU A 82 4.76 -16.39 1.71
N ASN A 83 4.30 -17.15 0.73
CA ASN A 83 2.95 -17.71 0.71
C ASN A 83 3.03 -19.25 0.82
N ASP A 84 2.85 -19.78 2.03
CA ASP A 84 2.76 -21.24 2.27
C ASP A 84 1.32 -21.65 2.56
N THR A 85 0.77 -21.24 3.71
CA THR A 85 -0.62 -21.51 4.11
C THR A 85 -1.56 -20.34 3.78
N GLY A 86 -1.02 -19.22 3.34
CA GLY A 86 -1.75 -17.96 3.19
C GLY A 86 -1.77 -17.09 4.44
N ALA A 87 -1.50 -17.65 5.62
CA ALA A 87 -1.68 -16.96 6.90
C ALA A 87 -0.93 -15.63 7.02
N PHE A 88 0.30 -15.55 6.48
CA PHE A 88 1.06 -14.30 6.47
C PHE A 88 0.39 -13.25 5.56
N TRP A 89 0.00 -13.62 4.35
CA TRP A 89 -0.68 -12.72 3.43
C TRP A 89 -2.06 -12.29 3.94
N ASP A 90 -2.82 -13.20 4.57
CA ASP A 90 -4.14 -12.91 5.15
C ASP A 90 -4.06 -11.98 6.36
N SER A 91 -2.88 -11.87 6.98
CA SER A 91 -2.63 -10.96 8.10
C SER A 91 -2.37 -9.51 7.68
N TRP A 92 -2.23 -9.23 6.37
CA TRP A 92 -1.92 -7.89 5.85
C TRP A 92 -2.96 -6.86 6.27
N LYS A 93 -2.50 -5.73 6.78
CA LYS A 93 -3.35 -4.62 7.21
C LYS A 93 -2.84 -3.31 6.64
N VAL A 94 -3.73 -2.57 6.00
CA VAL A 94 -3.46 -1.24 5.51
C VAL A 94 -4.26 -0.24 6.33
N GLN A 95 -3.58 0.68 6.99
CA GLN A 95 -4.16 1.74 7.80
C GLN A 95 -3.74 3.11 7.28
N VAL A 96 -4.58 4.12 7.52
CA VAL A 96 -4.26 5.50 7.19
C VAL A 96 -4.29 6.34 8.47
N LYS A 97 -3.16 6.96 8.79
CA LYS A 97 -3.02 7.89 9.93
C LYS A 97 -2.40 9.19 9.45
N LYS A 98 -3.09 10.31 9.64
CA LYS A 98 -2.58 11.65 9.27
C LYS A 98 -2.00 11.70 7.84
N ALA A 99 -2.73 11.21 6.84
CA ALA A 99 -2.29 11.13 5.45
C ALA A 99 -1.06 10.24 5.19
N LEU A 100 -0.71 9.36 6.12
CA LEU A 100 0.30 8.31 5.93
C LEU A 100 -0.39 6.96 5.76
N ILE A 101 0.07 6.18 4.79
CA ILE A 101 -0.30 4.79 4.63
C ILE A 101 0.67 3.94 5.46
N ILE A 102 0.11 3.11 6.33
CA ILE A 102 0.84 2.15 7.15
C ILE A 102 0.45 0.77 6.69
N ILE A 103 1.44 -0.01 6.25
CA ILE A 103 1.27 -1.42 5.90
C ILE A 103 1.86 -2.23 7.04
N ASP A 104 1.12 -3.21 7.53
CA ASP A 104 1.52 -4.09 8.61
C ASP A 104 1.05 -5.52 8.35
N ALA A 105 1.76 -6.51 8.90
CA ALA A 105 1.39 -7.92 8.82
C ALA A 105 1.93 -8.66 10.05
N ASN A 106 1.34 -9.81 10.37
CA ASN A 106 1.87 -10.66 11.44
C ASN A 106 3.05 -11.50 10.91
N PRO A 107 4.30 -11.21 11.33
CA PRO A 107 5.47 -11.89 10.80
C PRO A 107 5.71 -13.28 11.42
N PHE A 108 4.99 -13.64 12.47
CA PHE A 108 5.26 -14.87 13.21
C PHE A 108 4.66 -16.08 12.53
N LYS A 109 5.51 -17.04 12.22
CA LYS A 109 5.15 -18.36 11.71
C LYS A 109 5.86 -19.40 12.57
N GLU A 110 5.09 -20.11 13.43
CA GLU A 110 5.65 -21.04 14.41
C GLU A 110 6.73 -20.33 15.26
N ASP A 111 7.97 -20.82 15.23
CA ASP A 111 9.10 -20.25 15.95
C ASP A 111 9.92 -19.23 15.11
N THR A 112 9.44 -18.86 13.92
CA THR A 112 10.16 -17.97 12.99
C THR A 112 9.49 -16.60 12.89
N ASN A 113 10.30 -15.55 12.95
CA ASN A 113 9.88 -14.18 12.61
C ASN A 113 10.33 -13.87 11.16
N LEU A 114 9.39 -13.74 10.25
CA LEU A 114 9.66 -13.50 8.83
C LEU A 114 10.38 -12.17 8.56
N PHE A 115 10.17 -11.15 9.41
CA PHE A 115 10.88 -9.88 9.24
C PHE A 115 12.34 -9.96 9.68
N ASP A 116 12.67 -10.84 10.66
CA ASP A 116 14.06 -11.08 11.04
C ASP A 116 14.80 -11.86 9.96
N GLU A 117 14.11 -12.74 9.24
CA GLU A 117 14.69 -13.59 8.19
C GLU A 117 14.79 -12.85 6.84
N TYR A 118 13.75 -12.13 6.43
CA TYR A 118 13.65 -11.54 5.08
C TYR A 118 13.67 -10.00 5.06
N GLY A 119 13.69 -9.37 6.22
CA GLY A 119 13.65 -7.91 6.33
C GLY A 119 12.24 -7.32 6.31
N ILE A 120 12.13 -6.09 6.78
CA ILE A 120 10.87 -5.33 6.79
C ILE A 120 10.46 -4.87 5.38
N ASP A 121 11.38 -4.86 4.43
CA ASP A 121 11.15 -4.43 3.04
C ASP A 121 10.21 -5.36 2.26
N VAL A 122 9.82 -6.50 2.84
CA VAL A 122 8.71 -7.33 2.33
C VAL A 122 7.38 -6.58 2.37
N LEU A 123 7.24 -5.60 3.29
CA LEU A 123 6.13 -4.66 3.36
C LEU A 123 6.44 -3.42 2.52
N GLY A 124 5.55 -3.07 1.63
CA GLY A 124 5.71 -1.89 0.78
C GLY A 124 5.70 -2.25 -0.70
N LEU A 125 5.66 -1.24 -1.54
CA LEU A 125 5.52 -1.39 -2.99
C LEU A 125 6.79 -1.01 -3.71
N THR A 126 7.13 -1.77 -4.76
CA THR A 126 8.12 -1.34 -5.75
C THR A 126 7.67 -0.07 -6.46
N ASP A 127 8.59 0.66 -7.09
CA ASP A 127 8.27 1.88 -7.83
C ASP A 127 7.20 1.64 -8.91
N ASN A 128 7.23 0.51 -9.60
CA ASN A 128 6.24 0.14 -10.60
C ASN A 128 4.84 -0.04 -9.98
N ASN A 129 4.75 -0.80 -8.89
CA ASN A 129 3.49 -1.04 -8.19
C ASN A 129 2.97 0.24 -7.52
N LEU A 130 3.86 1.08 -6.99
CA LEU A 130 3.52 2.39 -6.48
C LEU A 130 2.94 3.30 -7.56
N GLN A 131 3.48 3.27 -8.79
CA GLN A 131 2.93 4.04 -9.90
C GLN A 131 1.52 3.58 -10.29
N ILE A 132 1.25 2.29 -10.25
CA ILE A 132 -0.12 1.76 -10.46
C ILE A 132 -1.07 2.30 -9.39
N LEU A 133 -0.67 2.26 -8.13
CA LEU A 133 -1.44 2.80 -7.02
C LEU A 133 -1.71 4.30 -7.18
N ILE A 134 -0.69 5.09 -7.54
CA ILE A 134 -0.81 6.54 -7.76
C ILE A 134 -1.81 6.82 -8.89
N ASN A 135 -1.76 6.08 -9.99
CA ASN A 135 -2.67 6.26 -11.10
C ASN A 135 -4.14 6.02 -10.68
N GLU A 136 -4.41 4.96 -9.93
CA GLU A 136 -5.78 4.67 -9.45
C GLU A 136 -6.24 5.65 -8.38
N ALA A 137 -5.37 6.02 -7.45
CA ALA A 137 -5.65 7.05 -6.45
C ALA A 137 -5.95 8.42 -7.09
N THR A 138 -5.21 8.79 -8.15
CA THR A 138 -5.42 10.04 -8.89
C THR A 138 -6.80 10.07 -9.56
N LYS A 139 -7.23 8.98 -10.19
CA LYS A 139 -8.57 8.88 -10.78
C LYS A 139 -9.66 9.11 -9.72
N LEU A 140 -9.52 8.47 -8.57
CA LEU A 140 -10.46 8.59 -7.46
C LEU A 140 -10.44 10.01 -6.85
N TYR A 141 -9.26 10.61 -6.73
CA TYR A 141 -9.11 12.00 -6.28
C TYR A 141 -9.86 12.98 -7.19
N ILE A 142 -9.70 12.84 -8.50
CA ILE A 142 -10.39 13.69 -9.48
C ILE A 142 -11.92 13.54 -9.37
N GLN A 143 -12.40 12.30 -9.18
CA GLN A 143 -13.83 12.05 -8.98
C GLN A 143 -14.38 12.74 -7.73
N TYR A 144 -13.68 12.61 -6.59
CA TYR A 144 -14.09 13.25 -5.34
C TYR A 144 -13.98 14.77 -5.42
N TYR A 145 -12.92 15.30 -6.04
CA TYR A 145 -12.73 16.72 -6.24
C TYR A 145 -13.90 17.33 -7.04
N ARG A 146 -14.26 16.72 -8.16
CA ARG A 146 -15.38 17.17 -9.01
C ARG A 146 -16.73 17.15 -8.28
N LYS A 147 -16.97 16.15 -7.44
CA LYS A 147 -18.22 16.06 -6.66
C LYS A 147 -18.32 17.09 -5.55
N ASN A 148 -17.21 17.60 -5.06
CA ASN A 148 -17.16 18.53 -3.93
C ASN A 148 -16.84 19.98 -4.35
N LEU A 149 -16.59 20.24 -5.64
CA LEU A 149 -16.51 21.60 -6.13
C LEU A 149 -17.91 22.21 -6.12
N PRO A 150 -18.09 23.39 -5.53
CA PRO A 150 -19.30 24.16 -5.76
C PRO A 150 -19.30 24.62 -7.23
N ILE A 151 -20.00 23.87 -8.08
CA ILE A 151 -20.27 24.32 -9.45
C ILE A 151 -21.43 25.28 -9.33
N ASN A 152 -21.12 26.59 -9.38
CA ASN A 152 -22.07 27.66 -9.68
C ASN A 152 -22.05 27.90 -11.17
#